data_63b17a44cf94a36abaa61b4d4eb1b125
#
_entry.id   63b17a44cf94a36abaa61b4d4eb1b125
#
_cell.length_a   1.000
_cell.length_b   1.000
_cell.length_c   1.000
_cell.angle_alpha   90.00
_cell.angle_beta   90.00
_cell.angle_gamma   90.00
#
_symmetry.space_group_name_H-M   'P 1'
#
loop_
_entity.id
_entity.type
_entity.pdbx_description
1 polymer ?
#
loop_
_entity_poly.entity_id
_entity_poly.type
_entity_poly.pdbx_seq_one_letter_code
_entity_poly.pdbx_strand_id
1 'polypeptide(L)'
;MHNCLVGSEMCIRDRWEDADSDGFCNNPTGPLSDECPADAGISYFLVQGCDDYEHDGFADVIDACDSNDGLSLFDRYGCPDFDEDGWSNNDGTWIYGDRYQQNWKQSKDSDGDGVGDNYGVDCCDAIFGLSGTVEYSPGDKFPYNPRQYKDFDNDGYGDNESDILTGDFCPWNYGTSYRDRNGCLDSDGDGASDASNVGGINWGVEQGADMWPDDPTQWADSDGDGYGDNGTIGATNPDFFPNNIAAAEDNDTDGYPDRWTSEYNGSNALGLVLDGCPGVFGTSTNPVPGCPDSDDDGWANTDDAFPLDSTQYLDTDGDGFGDNAQGNNPDDCPYQFGVVDGTDGVGCPLVNTDDDDSDGVYNDVDLCPGTSVFESVDADGCANSQLDDDDDGISNADDLCPMTAALAVVDADGCSDDQLTQDTDNDGVYDRFDLCS
;
A
#
# COMPACT_ATOMS: atom_id res chain seq x y z
N MET A 1 27.44 -58.13 5.87
CA MET A 1 27.76 -59.46 5.36
C MET A 1 26.55 -60.36 5.51
N HIS A 2 25.66 -60.30 4.56
CA HIS A 2 24.73 -61.43 4.36
C HIS A 2 25.26 -62.14 3.13
N ASN A 3 25.89 -63.29 3.38
CA ASN A 3 26.11 -64.24 2.32
C ASN A 3 24.74 -64.65 1.76
N CYS A 4 24.33 -64.05 0.68
CA CYS A 4 23.43 -64.73 -0.23
C CYS A 4 24.20 -65.93 -0.76
N LEU A 5 23.89 -67.10 -0.26
CA LEU A 5 24.17 -68.33 -0.96
C LEU A 5 23.38 -68.23 -2.25
N VAL A 6 24.09 -67.87 -3.29
CA VAL A 6 23.66 -67.94 -4.66
C VAL A 6 23.26 -69.39 -4.90
N GLY A 7 22.00 -69.64 -4.86
CA GLY A 7 21.50 -70.90 -5.27
C GLY A 7 20.74 -70.69 -6.55
N SER A 8 21.25 -71.30 -7.59
CA SER A 8 20.43 -71.79 -8.72
C SER A 8 19.09 -72.40 -8.25
N GLU A 9 18.89 -72.61 -6.95
CA GLU A 9 17.69 -73.14 -6.32
C GLU A 9 16.49 -72.17 -6.34
N MET A 10 16.70 -70.86 -6.38
CA MET A 10 15.59 -69.89 -6.36
C MET A 10 14.98 -69.75 -7.75
N CYS A 11 15.76 -69.66 -8.79
CA CYS A 11 15.28 -69.69 -10.17
C CYS A 11 14.67 -71.07 -10.56
N ILE A 12 15.23 -72.16 -10.02
CA ILE A 12 14.74 -73.55 -10.29
C ILE A 12 13.39 -73.83 -9.58
N ARG A 13 13.13 -73.20 -8.42
CA ARG A 13 11.94 -73.53 -7.62
C ARG A 13 10.66 -72.95 -8.21
N ASP A 14 10.76 -71.79 -8.92
CA ASP A 14 9.60 -71.04 -9.43
C ASP A 14 9.49 -71.09 -10.98
N ARG A 15 10.28 -71.92 -11.69
CA ARG A 15 10.35 -72.03 -13.15
C ARG A 15 10.79 -70.76 -13.88
N TRP A 16 11.66 -69.99 -13.26
CA TRP A 16 12.29 -68.89 -13.95
C TRP A 16 13.55 -69.33 -14.66
N GLU A 17 13.77 -68.86 -15.85
CA GLU A 17 14.98 -69.12 -16.60
C GLU A 17 16.11 -68.22 -16.11
N ASP A 18 17.32 -68.74 -16.06
CA ASP A 18 18.58 -68.06 -15.84
C ASP A 18 19.47 -68.49 -17.01
N ALA A 19 19.47 -67.66 -18.05
CA ALA A 19 19.94 -68.04 -19.39
C ALA A 19 21.46 -68.01 -19.51
N ASP A 20 22.13 -67.13 -18.76
CA ASP A 20 23.57 -66.94 -18.76
C ASP A 20 24.26 -67.50 -17.50
N SER A 21 23.43 -67.94 -16.54
CA SER A 21 23.89 -68.65 -15.34
C SER A 21 24.65 -67.76 -14.33
N ASP A 22 24.27 -66.50 -14.19
CA ASP A 22 24.86 -65.57 -13.26
C ASP A 22 24.17 -65.53 -11.89
N GLY A 23 23.01 -66.15 -11.79
CA GLY A 23 22.24 -66.27 -10.54
C GLY A 23 21.09 -65.29 -10.42
N PHE A 24 20.89 -64.43 -11.40
CA PHE A 24 19.69 -63.61 -11.56
C PHE A 24 18.72 -64.31 -12.52
N CYS A 25 17.44 -64.02 -12.44
CA CYS A 25 16.42 -64.71 -13.20
C CYS A 25 15.85 -63.84 -14.29
N ASN A 26 15.66 -64.37 -15.50
CA ASN A 26 15.14 -63.65 -16.68
C ASN A 26 13.74 -63.07 -16.49
N ASN A 27 13.14 -63.18 -15.31
CA ASN A 27 11.80 -62.64 -15.04
C ASN A 27 11.86 -61.14 -14.67
N PRO A 28 11.30 -60.25 -15.48
CA PRO A 28 11.43 -58.82 -15.27
C PRO A 28 10.68 -58.23 -14.04
N THR A 29 10.02 -59.06 -13.25
CA THR A 29 9.20 -58.65 -12.12
C THR A 29 9.54 -59.25 -10.78
N GLY A 30 10.62 -60.04 -10.71
CA GLY A 30 11.10 -60.73 -9.50
C GLY A 30 12.11 -59.91 -8.70
N PRO A 31 12.34 -60.27 -7.45
CA PRO A 31 13.32 -59.60 -6.59
C PRO A 31 14.80 -59.85 -7.00
N LEU A 32 15.06 -60.77 -7.90
CA LEU A 32 16.34 -61.06 -8.55
C LEU A 32 16.13 -61.04 -10.06
N SER A 33 15.52 -60.01 -10.57
CA SER A 33 15.30 -59.79 -11.97
C SER A 33 16.63 -59.57 -12.67
N ASP A 34 16.85 -60.29 -13.77
CA ASP A 34 17.98 -60.09 -14.65
C ASP A 34 17.60 -59.13 -15.79
N GLU A 35 18.30 -58.04 -15.87
CA GLU A 35 18.07 -57.05 -16.89
C GLU A 35 18.97 -57.20 -18.11
N CYS A 36 20.00 -58.07 -17.99
CA CYS A 36 20.91 -58.42 -19.05
C CYS A 36 20.92 -59.94 -19.35
N PRO A 37 19.81 -60.58 -19.64
CA PRO A 37 19.61 -62.03 -19.63
C PRO A 37 20.40 -62.84 -20.69
N ALA A 38 21.33 -62.27 -21.34
CA ALA A 38 22.21 -62.91 -22.32
C ALA A 38 23.71 -62.74 -21.99
N ASP A 39 24.04 -61.90 -21.02
CA ASP A 39 25.39 -61.50 -20.67
C ASP A 39 25.54 -61.59 -19.14
N ALA A 40 26.17 -62.68 -18.64
CA ALA A 40 26.31 -62.97 -17.24
C ALA A 40 27.03 -61.84 -16.48
N GLY A 41 26.35 -61.23 -15.50
CA GLY A 41 26.84 -60.09 -14.71
C GLY A 41 26.64 -60.25 -13.22
N ILE A 42 27.22 -59.34 -12.44
CA ILE A 42 27.17 -59.38 -10.99
C ILE A 42 26.60 -58.14 -10.35
N SER A 43 26.16 -57.17 -11.19
CA SER A 43 25.55 -55.94 -10.68
C SER A 43 24.25 -56.22 -9.91
N TYR A 44 24.04 -55.48 -8.83
CA TYR A 44 22.88 -55.70 -7.96
C TYR A 44 22.16 -54.37 -7.54
N PHE A 45 22.74 -53.23 -7.86
CA PHE A 45 22.11 -51.93 -7.66
C PHE A 45 21.41 -51.46 -8.93
N LEU A 46 20.17 -51.01 -8.85
CA LEU A 46 19.33 -50.40 -9.90
C LEU A 46 19.13 -51.28 -11.15
N VAL A 47 20.20 -51.78 -11.74
CA VAL A 47 20.21 -52.70 -12.89
C VAL A 47 20.90 -53.95 -12.41
N GLN A 48 20.23 -55.12 -12.47
CA GLN A 48 20.73 -56.39 -11.89
C GLN A 48 21.11 -57.37 -12.99
N GLY A 49 22.11 -58.19 -12.71
CA GLY A 49 22.52 -59.26 -13.64
C GLY A 49 23.34 -58.77 -14.85
N CYS A 50 23.83 -57.55 -14.83
CA CYS A 50 24.62 -56.98 -15.92
C CYS A 50 26.14 -56.96 -15.56
N ASP A 51 26.97 -56.74 -16.57
CA ASP A 51 28.41 -56.55 -16.38
C ASP A 51 28.68 -55.44 -15.38
N ASP A 52 29.58 -55.70 -14.44
CA ASP A 52 30.09 -54.84 -13.38
C ASP A 52 31.59 -55.12 -13.23
N TYR A 53 32.40 -54.33 -13.90
CA TYR A 53 33.83 -54.58 -14.07
C TYR A 53 34.61 -54.38 -12.79
N GLU A 54 34.32 -53.38 -12.04
CA GLU A 54 34.97 -53.02 -10.78
C GLU A 54 34.38 -53.70 -9.56
N HIS A 55 33.21 -54.32 -9.68
CA HIS A 55 32.52 -55.07 -8.63
C HIS A 55 31.99 -54.23 -7.46
N ASP A 56 31.55 -53.03 -7.74
CA ASP A 56 30.93 -52.12 -6.75
C ASP A 56 29.41 -52.32 -6.63
N GLY A 57 28.84 -53.04 -7.57
CA GLY A 57 27.43 -53.42 -7.59
C GLY A 57 26.57 -52.63 -8.57
N PHE A 58 27.14 -51.64 -9.23
CA PHE A 58 26.49 -50.94 -10.34
C PHE A 58 26.86 -51.60 -11.68
N ALA A 59 25.95 -51.67 -12.58
CA ALA A 59 26.25 -52.18 -13.91
C ALA A 59 27.01 -51.12 -14.73
N ASP A 60 28.03 -51.53 -15.52
CA ASP A 60 28.82 -50.63 -16.38
C ASP A 60 27.99 -49.68 -17.23
N VAL A 61 26.78 -50.10 -17.62
CA VAL A 61 25.86 -49.31 -18.43
C VAL A 61 25.29 -48.09 -17.73
N ILE A 62 25.23 -48.11 -16.41
CA ILE A 62 24.71 -47.02 -15.58
C ILE A 62 25.78 -46.40 -14.69
N ASP A 63 26.91 -47.07 -14.53
CA ASP A 63 28.03 -46.59 -13.78
C ASP A 63 28.69 -45.40 -14.49
N ALA A 64 28.80 -44.28 -13.77
CA ALA A 64 29.45 -43.09 -14.30
C ALA A 64 30.98 -43.12 -14.12
N CYS A 65 31.49 -44.11 -13.34
CA CYS A 65 32.88 -44.26 -13.00
C CYS A 65 33.40 -45.71 -13.19
N ASP A 66 32.99 -46.34 -14.28
CA ASP A 66 33.20 -47.77 -14.62
C ASP A 66 34.66 -48.32 -14.57
N SER A 67 35.55 -47.59 -14.00
CA SER A 67 36.97 -48.00 -13.73
C SER A 67 37.41 -47.77 -12.29
N ASN A 68 36.53 -47.31 -11.43
CA ASN A 68 36.86 -47.01 -10.02
C ASN A 68 35.69 -47.34 -9.12
N ASP A 69 35.87 -48.33 -8.26
CA ASP A 69 34.86 -48.76 -7.27
C ASP A 69 34.30 -47.57 -6.51
N GLY A 70 32.96 -47.49 -6.41
CA GLY A 70 32.28 -46.42 -5.71
C GLY A 70 30.87 -46.76 -5.23
N LEU A 71 30.34 -46.00 -4.30
CA LEU A 71 29.03 -46.25 -3.69
C LEU A 71 28.11 -45.04 -3.78
N SER A 72 28.47 -44.06 -4.58
CA SER A 72 27.59 -42.85 -4.77
C SER A 72 26.27 -43.24 -5.43
N LEU A 73 25.17 -42.60 -4.94
CA LEU A 73 23.79 -42.96 -5.27
C LEU A 73 22.96 -41.77 -5.75
N PHE A 74 23.44 -40.52 -5.54
CA PHE A 74 22.59 -39.34 -5.72
C PHE A 74 22.95 -38.49 -6.95
N ASP A 75 24.20 -38.46 -7.38
CA ASP A 75 24.65 -37.63 -8.50
C ASP A 75 25.26 -38.46 -9.67
N ARG A 76 26.26 -39.26 -9.42
CA ARG A 76 26.89 -40.18 -10.36
C ARG A 76 26.92 -41.56 -9.73
N TYR A 77 26.20 -42.52 -10.26
CA TYR A 77 26.16 -43.88 -9.74
C TYR A 77 27.52 -44.53 -9.88
N GLY A 78 27.93 -45.34 -8.91
CA GLY A 78 29.16 -46.13 -8.94
C GLY A 78 30.47 -45.33 -8.80
N CYS A 79 30.38 -44.02 -8.54
CA CYS A 79 31.61 -43.25 -8.34
C CYS A 79 32.11 -43.30 -6.89
N PRO A 80 33.42 -43.06 -6.67
CA PRO A 80 33.98 -42.99 -5.32
C PRO A 80 33.26 -41.99 -4.43
N ASP A 81 32.88 -42.46 -3.24
CA ASP A 81 32.23 -41.73 -2.17
C ASP A 81 32.99 -42.07 -0.87
N PHE A 82 33.79 -41.13 -0.34
CA PHE A 82 34.72 -41.41 0.74
C PHE A 82 34.09 -41.44 2.12
N ASP A 83 33.00 -40.73 2.30
CA ASP A 83 32.33 -40.66 3.60
C ASP A 83 30.95 -41.33 3.60
N GLU A 84 30.58 -41.95 2.47
CA GLU A 84 29.40 -42.79 2.31
C GLU A 84 28.08 -42.00 2.49
N ASP A 85 28.07 -40.72 2.08
CA ASP A 85 26.86 -39.86 2.13
C ASP A 85 25.96 -40.01 0.90
N GLY A 86 26.44 -40.74 -0.11
CA GLY A 86 25.72 -41.02 -1.35
C GLY A 86 26.04 -40.04 -2.49
N TRP A 87 26.86 -39.02 -2.25
CA TRP A 87 27.36 -38.11 -3.28
C TRP A 87 28.77 -38.50 -3.70
N SER A 88 29.05 -38.43 -5.00
CA SER A 88 30.37 -38.74 -5.50
C SER A 88 31.39 -37.67 -5.12
N ASN A 89 32.62 -38.12 -4.79
CA ASN A 89 33.72 -37.21 -4.51
C ASN A 89 33.93 -36.18 -5.64
N ASN A 90 34.24 -34.96 -5.30
CA ASN A 90 34.67 -33.95 -6.26
C ASN A 90 36.08 -34.28 -6.77
N ASP A 91 36.19 -34.72 -8.00
CA ASP A 91 37.45 -35.07 -8.67
C ASP A 91 38.07 -33.93 -9.45
N GLY A 92 37.50 -32.72 -9.37
CA GLY A 92 37.93 -31.54 -10.09
C GLY A 92 37.39 -31.47 -11.53
N THR A 93 36.75 -32.51 -12.04
CA THR A 93 36.07 -32.54 -13.34
C THR A 93 34.56 -32.43 -13.19
N TRP A 94 34.03 -32.89 -12.04
CA TRP A 94 32.64 -32.87 -11.69
C TRP A 94 32.36 -31.87 -10.58
N ILE A 95 31.88 -30.69 -10.96
CA ILE A 95 31.67 -29.57 -10.04
C ILE A 95 30.45 -29.73 -9.11
N TYR A 96 29.59 -30.71 -9.39
CA TYR A 96 28.37 -30.98 -8.63
C TYR A 96 28.58 -32.17 -7.62
N GLY A 97 29.79 -32.72 -7.54
CA GLY A 97 30.12 -33.75 -6.56
C GLY A 97 30.27 -33.20 -5.16
N ASP A 98 30.43 -34.11 -4.22
CA ASP A 98 30.59 -33.78 -2.81
C ASP A 98 31.74 -32.79 -2.57
N ARG A 99 31.40 -31.68 -1.96
CA ARG A 99 32.36 -30.63 -1.60
C ARG A 99 33.07 -30.92 -0.28
N TYR A 100 32.47 -31.76 0.57
CA TYR A 100 32.93 -32.08 1.93
C TYR A 100 33.26 -33.56 2.09
N GLN A 101 34.01 -34.13 1.19
CA GLN A 101 34.37 -35.55 0.98
C GLN A 101 34.80 -36.39 2.22
N GLN A 102 34.80 -35.81 3.39
CA GLN A 102 35.13 -36.47 4.67
C GLN A 102 34.09 -36.19 5.75
N ASN A 103 32.97 -35.62 5.35
CA ASN A 103 31.89 -35.25 6.26
C ASN A 103 30.54 -35.75 5.73
N TRP A 104 30.18 -36.96 5.99
CA TRP A 104 28.98 -37.66 5.53
C TRP A 104 27.65 -36.91 5.83
N LYS A 105 27.72 -35.82 6.56
CA LYS A 105 26.56 -34.93 6.87
C LYS A 105 26.47 -33.71 5.98
N GLN A 106 27.47 -33.45 5.16
CA GLN A 106 27.52 -32.27 4.27
C GLN A 106 28.06 -32.70 2.90
N SER A 107 27.34 -32.36 1.86
CA SER A 107 27.78 -32.63 0.48
C SER A 107 27.81 -31.38 -0.39
N LYS A 108 27.02 -30.39 -0.05
CA LYS A 108 26.86 -29.16 -0.83
C LYS A 108 27.24 -27.91 -0.05
N ASP A 109 27.66 -26.93 -0.80
CA ASP A 109 27.84 -25.53 -0.40
C ASP A 109 27.36 -24.70 -1.57
N SER A 110 26.07 -24.33 -1.52
CA SER A 110 25.36 -23.79 -2.69
C SER A 110 25.76 -22.37 -3.02
N ASP A 111 26.20 -21.60 -2.04
CA ASP A 111 26.60 -20.20 -2.24
C ASP A 111 28.10 -19.97 -2.23
N GLY A 112 28.88 -20.96 -1.77
CA GLY A 112 30.34 -20.95 -1.86
C GLY A 112 31.04 -20.24 -0.70
N ASP A 113 30.40 -20.06 0.43
CA ASP A 113 30.96 -19.38 1.59
C ASP A 113 31.91 -20.28 2.42
N GLY A 114 31.88 -21.59 2.19
CA GLY A 114 32.71 -22.61 2.87
C GLY A 114 32.00 -23.35 4.01
N VAL A 115 30.72 -23.03 4.24
CA VAL A 115 29.86 -23.75 5.18
C VAL A 115 28.86 -24.60 4.39
N GLY A 116 28.63 -25.84 4.85
CA GLY A 116 27.77 -26.77 4.12
C GLY A 116 26.29 -26.48 4.35
N ASP A 117 25.49 -26.72 3.31
CA ASP A 117 24.04 -26.42 3.23
C ASP A 117 23.20 -27.11 4.32
N ASN A 118 23.67 -28.24 4.87
CA ASN A 118 22.89 -29.02 5.81
C ASN A 118 23.00 -28.43 7.22
N TYR A 119 21.86 -27.97 7.75
CA TYR A 119 21.75 -27.30 9.04
C TYR A 119 21.00 -28.15 10.06
N GLY A 120 21.45 -28.15 11.32
CA GLY A 120 20.77 -28.82 12.44
C GLY A 120 21.68 -29.50 13.45
N VAL A 121 21.09 -30.03 14.52
CA VAL A 121 21.83 -30.60 15.68
C VAL A 121 22.66 -31.82 15.31
N ASP A 122 22.25 -32.55 14.29
CA ASP A 122 22.89 -33.79 13.83
C ASP A 122 23.58 -33.62 12.47
N CYS A 123 23.68 -32.42 11.95
CA CYS A 123 24.13 -32.20 10.56
C CYS A 123 25.66 -32.26 10.41
N CYS A 124 26.40 -31.89 11.44
CA CYS A 124 27.75 -31.43 11.18
C CYS A 124 28.74 -31.95 12.20
N ASP A 125 29.75 -32.64 11.73
CA ASP A 125 30.96 -32.87 12.49
C ASP A 125 31.91 -31.69 12.33
N ALA A 126 32.92 -31.58 13.17
CA ALA A 126 33.82 -30.45 13.29
C ALA A 126 34.37 -29.97 11.94
N ILE A 127 34.17 -28.72 11.62
CA ILE A 127 34.86 -28.07 10.52
C ILE A 127 36.33 -27.90 10.91
N PHE A 128 37.25 -28.43 10.11
CA PHE A 128 38.67 -28.15 10.26
C PHE A 128 38.92 -26.73 9.71
N GLY A 129 38.84 -25.72 10.57
CA GLY A 129 39.28 -24.38 10.21
C GLY A 129 40.74 -24.34 9.84
N LEU A 130 41.14 -23.43 8.97
CA LEU A 130 42.52 -23.18 8.53
C LEU A 130 43.52 -22.88 9.67
N SER A 131 43.06 -22.76 10.92
CA SER A 131 43.86 -22.50 12.11
C SER A 131 44.02 -23.73 13.06
N GLY A 132 43.52 -24.91 12.69
CA GLY A 132 43.63 -26.11 13.50
C GLY A 132 42.79 -26.14 14.80
N THR A 133 41.86 -25.23 14.95
CA THR A 133 40.82 -25.26 15.99
C THR A 133 39.58 -25.91 15.43
N VAL A 134 39.08 -26.92 16.13
CA VAL A 134 37.83 -27.60 15.79
C VAL A 134 36.67 -26.67 16.22
N GLU A 135 36.08 -25.98 15.28
CA GLU A 135 34.89 -25.23 15.54
C GLU A 135 33.66 -26.03 15.08
N TYR A 136 32.76 -26.33 16.00
CA TYR A 136 31.50 -26.99 15.66
C TYR A 136 30.57 -25.93 15.00
N SER A 137 30.45 -26.01 13.69
CA SER A 137 29.45 -25.23 12.98
C SER A 137 28.17 -26.07 12.83
N PRO A 138 27.01 -25.51 13.15
CA PRO A 138 25.74 -26.22 12.96
C PRO A 138 25.31 -26.34 11.49
N GLY A 139 26.20 -26.05 10.54
CA GLY A 139 25.91 -25.97 9.13
C GLY A 139 25.42 -24.57 8.73
N ASP A 140 25.08 -24.42 7.46
CA ASP A 140 24.64 -23.16 6.93
C ASP A 140 23.12 -22.98 7.08
N LYS A 141 22.72 -21.99 7.83
CA LYS A 141 21.32 -21.59 7.99
C LYS A 141 20.78 -20.85 6.75
N PHE A 142 21.67 -20.28 5.94
CA PHE A 142 21.34 -19.45 4.78
C PHE A 142 22.04 -19.93 3.50
N PRO A 143 21.79 -21.15 3.01
CA PRO A 143 22.57 -21.82 1.97
C PRO A 143 22.55 -21.15 0.58
N TYR A 144 22.00 -19.98 0.45
CA TYR A 144 21.98 -19.16 -0.76
C TYR A 144 22.47 -17.72 -0.52
N ASN A 145 23.03 -17.45 0.67
CA ASN A 145 23.56 -16.14 1.00
C ASN A 145 25.01 -16.24 1.51
N PRO A 146 26.03 -16.08 0.67
CA PRO A 146 27.44 -16.28 1.02
C PRO A 146 27.99 -15.28 2.05
N ARG A 147 27.16 -14.49 2.65
CA ARG A 147 27.53 -13.55 3.73
C ARG A 147 26.96 -13.94 5.08
N GLN A 148 26.02 -14.88 5.10
CA GLN A 148 25.32 -15.33 6.30
C GLN A 148 25.36 -16.84 6.39
N TYR A 149 25.70 -17.41 7.54
CA TYR A 149 25.67 -18.85 7.78
C TYR A 149 25.16 -19.22 9.18
N LYS A 150 24.99 -18.23 10.05
CA LYS A 150 24.47 -18.40 11.42
C LYS A 150 23.28 -17.52 11.67
N ASP A 151 22.40 -17.98 12.54
CA ASP A 151 21.25 -17.28 13.08
C ASP A 151 21.06 -17.84 14.50
N PHE A 152 21.57 -17.12 15.48
CA PHE A 152 21.70 -17.63 16.85
C PHE A 152 20.37 -17.67 17.59
N ASP A 153 19.53 -16.69 17.40
CA ASP A 153 18.23 -16.57 18.07
C ASP A 153 17.06 -17.11 17.23
N ASN A 154 17.32 -17.49 15.97
CA ASN A 154 16.40 -18.09 15.03
C ASN A 154 15.24 -17.17 14.60
N ASP A 155 15.52 -15.92 14.38
CA ASP A 155 14.54 -14.96 13.88
C ASP A 155 14.49 -14.85 12.33
N GLY A 156 15.49 -15.42 11.66
CA GLY A 156 15.56 -15.47 10.20
C GLY A 156 16.53 -14.45 9.60
N TYR A 157 17.16 -13.63 10.42
CA TYR A 157 18.28 -12.78 10.03
C TYR A 157 19.61 -13.40 10.42
N GLY A 158 20.65 -13.13 9.67
CA GLY A 158 21.95 -13.76 9.91
C GLY A 158 22.84 -12.94 10.81
N ASP A 159 23.64 -13.60 11.67
CA ASP A 159 24.50 -12.98 12.69
C ASP A 159 25.58 -12.02 12.14
N ASN A 160 25.80 -11.96 10.82
CA ASN A 160 26.77 -11.06 10.24
C ASN A 160 26.19 -9.67 10.00
N GLU A 161 26.32 -8.80 10.96
CA GLU A 161 25.89 -7.39 10.93
C GLU A 161 26.48 -6.58 9.76
N SER A 162 27.59 -7.06 9.14
CA SER A 162 28.20 -6.36 7.99
C SER A 162 27.36 -6.46 6.73
N ASP A 163 26.43 -7.38 6.64
CA ASP A 163 25.44 -7.48 5.58
C ASP A 163 24.19 -6.69 5.94
N ILE A 164 24.16 -5.43 5.57
CA ILE A 164 23.07 -4.50 5.89
C ILE A 164 21.68 -4.90 5.35
N LEU A 165 21.62 -5.88 4.45
CA LEU A 165 20.35 -6.30 3.86
C LEU A 165 19.72 -7.47 4.61
N THR A 166 20.55 -8.40 5.09
CA THR A 166 20.10 -9.64 5.73
C THR A 166 20.78 -9.90 7.07
N GLY A 167 21.67 -9.00 7.50
CA GLY A 167 22.35 -9.11 8.79
C GLY A 167 21.44 -8.71 9.93
N ASP A 168 21.57 -9.43 11.03
CA ASP A 168 20.90 -9.19 12.28
C ASP A 168 21.67 -8.18 13.14
N PHE A 169 21.02 -7.13 13.53
CA PHE A 169 21.59 -6.12 14.43
C PHE A 169 21.41 -6.49 15.91
N CYS A 170 20.61 -7.52 16.21
CA CYS A 170 20.34 -8.00 17.55
C CYS A 170 20.55 -9.51 17.71
N PRO A 171 21.70 -10.09 17.28
CA PRO A 171 21.89 -11.53 17.01
C PRO A 171 21.77 -12.47 18.23
N TRP A 172 21.38 -11.98 19.38
CA TRP A 172 21.16 -12.74 20.62
C TRP A 172 19.74 -12.65 21.13
N ASN A 173 18.89 -11.84 20.49
CA ASN A 173 17.54 -11.54 20.94
C ASN A 173 16.60 -11.56 19.75
N TYR A 174 15.83 -12.61 19.63
CA TYR A 174 14.82 -12.77 18.59
C TYR A 174 14.02 -11.47 18.35
N GLY A 175 13.96 -11.02 17.12
CA GLY A 175 13.23 -9.84 16.70
C GLY A 175 12.58 -9.98 15.32
N THR A 176 11.69 -9.06 15.01
CA THR A 176 10.90 -9.07 13.76
C THR A 176 11.07 -7.79 12.95
N SER A 177 11.84 -6.85 13.46
CA SER A 177 12.05 -5.57 12.78
C SER A 177 12.80 -5.72 11.45
N TYR A 178 12.44 -4.86 10.49
CA TYR A 178 13.01 -4.87 9.14
C TYR A 178 13.09 -3.49 8.48
N ARG A 179 12.59 -2.43 9.14
CA ARG A 179 12.56 -1.06 8.60
C ARG A 179 13.83 -0.29 8.88
N ASP A 180 14.41 -0.48 10.05
CA ASP A 180 15.57 0.26 10.55
C ASP A 180 16.75 -0.67 10.86
N ARG A 181 16.61 -1.60 11.78
CA ARG A 181 17.57 -2.62 12.16
C ARG A 181 16.91 -3.99 12.07
N ASN A 182 17.36 -4.82 11.16
CA ASN A 182 16.81 -6.16 11.03
C ASN A 182 17.04 -7.00 12.29
N GLY A 183 16.09 -7.87 12.62
CA GLY A 183 16.24 -8.87 13.68
C GLY A 183 16.19 -8.31 15.10
N CYS A 184 15.79 -7.05 15.29
CA CYS A 184 15.60 -6.50 16.62
C CYS A 184 14.15 -6.62 17.11
N LEU A 185 13.96 -6.46 18.42
CA LEU A 185 12.63 -6.48 19.02
C LEU A 185 11.74 -5.43 18.36
N ASP A 186 10.57 -5.86 17.99
CA ASP A 186 9.49 -5.09 17.40
C ASP A 186 8.22 -5.58 18.09
N SER A 187 7.69 -4.79 19.00
CA SER A 187 6.67 -5.26 19.94
C SER A 187 5.28 -5.31 19.33
N ASP A 188 4.99 -4.46 18.35
CA ASP A 188 3.67 -4.36 17.73
C ASP A 188 3.62 -4.92 16.29
N GLY A 189 4.78 -5.18 15.69
CA GLY A 189 4.89 -5.87 14.41
C GLY A 189 4.80 -4.96 13.19
N ASP A 190 5.07 -3.68 13.33
CA ASP A 190 5.04 -2.73 12.22
C ASP A 190 6.33 -2.72 11.40
N GLY A 191 7.38 -3.32 11.94
CA GLY A 191 8.69 -3.48 11.32
C GLY A 191 9.76 -2.50 11.80
N ALA A 192 9.42 -1.50 12.59
CA ALA A 192 10.39 -0.65 13.27
C ALA A 192 10.88 -1.32 14.57
N SER A 193 12.14 -1.10 14.94
CA SER A 193 12.68 -1.73 16.15
C SER A 193 12.39 -0.89 17.38
N ASP A 194 12.02 -1.54 18.49
CA ASP A 194 11.90 -0.92 19.80
C ASP A 194 13.21 -0.22 20.23
N ALA A 195 13.09 0.78 21.06
CA ALA A 195 14.24 1.37 21.71
C ALA A 195 15.00 0.34 22.57
N SER A 196 16.30 0.23 22.40
CA SER A 196 17.11 -0.80 23.04
C SER A 196 18.49 -0.32 23.44
N ASN A 197 19.11 -1.01 24.43
CA ASN A 197 20.50 -0.82 24.81
C ASN A 197 21.20 -2.18 24.77
N VAL A 198 21.59 -2.63 23.58
CA VAL A 198 22.24 -3.91 23.34
C VAL A 198 23.70 -3.69 23.01
N GLY A 199 24.59 -4.44 23.66
CA GLY A 199 26.03 -4.36 23.42
C GLY A 199 26.67 -3.01 23.80
N GLY A 200 25.98 -2.15 24.55
CA GLY A 200 26.45 -0.79 24.91
C GLY A 200 26.16 0.27 23.85
N ILE A 201 25.41 -0.10 22.81
CA ILE A 201 24.86 0.82 21.81
C ILE A 201 23.46 1.22 22.28
N ASN A 202 23.28 2.50 22.52
CA ASN A 202 21.96 3.04 22.84
C ASN A 202 21.24 3.35 21.52
N TRP A 203 20.16 2.62 21.27
CA TRP A 203 19.27 2.84 20.14
C TRP A 203 17.95 3.40 20.69
N GLY A 204 17.68 4.64 20.43
CA GLY A 204 16.49 5.31 20.88
C GLY A 204 15.82 6.05 19.71
N VAL A 205 14.73 6.74 19.99
CA VAL A 205 13.94 7.46 18.99
C VAL A 205 14.81 8.45 18.18
N GLU A 206 15.75 9.13 18.82
CA GLU A 206 16.69 10.05 18.13
C GLU A 206 17.62 9.35 17.12
N GLN A 207 17.78 8.03 17.22
CA GLN A 207 18.56 7.20 16.31
C GLN A 207 17.68 6.46 15.28
N GLY A 208 16.35 6.55 15.39
CA GLY A 208 15.38 5.93 14.51
C GLY A 208 14.65 4.73 15.08
N ALA A 209 14.73 4.49 16.42
CA ALA A 209 13.88 3.49 17.06
C ALA A 209 12.42 3.91 16.99
N ASP A 210 11.54 2.91 17.05
CA ASP A 210 10.11 3.11 17.10
C ASP A 210 9.70 4.08 18.23
N MET A 211 8.94 5.08 17.86
CA MET A 211 8.42 6.08 18.79
C MET A 211 7.16 5.59 19.53
N TRP A 212 6.41 4.68 18.90
CA TRP A 212 5.17 4.12 19.46
C TRP A 212 5.16 2.58 19.44
N PRO A 213 6.01 1.90 20.23
CA PRO A 213 6.24 0.45 20.18
C PRO A 213 5.04 -0.42 20.58
N ASP A 214 3.89 0.16 20.81
CA ASP A 214 2.61 -0.51 21.08
C ASP A 214 1.54 -0.14 20.02
N ASP A 215 1.91 0.62 18.97
CA ASP A 215 0.97 1.05 17.92
C ASP A 215 1.46 0.67 16.52
N PRO A 216 1.00 -0.47 15.97
CA PRO A 216 1.46 -0.99 14.69
C PRO A 216 1.12 -0.11 13.48
N THR A 217 0.56 1.03 13.70
CA THR A 217 0.22 1.99 12.66
C THR A 217 1.16 3.17 12.58
N GLN A 218 2.02 3.37 13.58
CA GLN A 218 2.94 4.51 13.66
C GLN A 218 4.30 4.09 14.21
N TRP A 219 5.38 4.64 13.66
CA TRP A 219 6.77 4.33 14.07
C TRP A 219 7.68 5.56 14.17
N ALA A 220 7.35 6.67 13.53
CA ALA A 220 8.18 7.86 13.49
C ALA A 220 7.35 9.14 13.48
N ASP A 221 7.91 10.22 13.99
CA ASP A 221 7.42 11.59 13.94
C ASP A 221 8.61 12.45 13.51
N SER A 222 8.68 12.77 12.24
CA SER A 222 9.86 13.39 11.63
C SER A 222 10.01 14.88 11.93
N ASP A 223 8.92 15.57 12.17
CA ASP A 223 8.94 17.01 12.45
C ASP A 223 8.67 17.37 13.91
N GLY A 224 8.21 16.40 14.71
CA GLY A 224 8.09 16.55 16.15
C GLY A 224 6.81 17.24 16.62
N ASP A 225 5.72 17.14 15.86
CA ASP A 225 4.44 17.75 16.20
C ASP A 225 3.51 16.86 17.03
N GLY A 226 3.88 15.58 17.19
CA GLY A 226 3.16 14.57 17.97
C GLY A 226 2.18 13.73 17.16
N TYR A 227 2.16 13.88 15.85
CA TYR A 227 1.46 12.99 14.90
C TYR A 227 2.48 12.08 14.24
N GLY A 228 2.04 10.89 13.82
CA GLY A 228 2.97 9.93 13.24
C GLY A 228 3.05 10.03 11.72
N ASP A 229 4.26 9.85 11.19
CA ASP A 229 4.58 9.98 9.75
C ASP A 229 3.71 9.13 8.82
N ASN A 230 3.03 8.11 9.33
CA ASN A 230 2.11 7.33 8.53
C ASN A 230 0.75 8.03 8.34
N GLY A 231 0.64 8.81 7.30
CA GLY A 231 -0.57 9.51 6.89
C GLY A 231 -1.68 8.62 6.30
N THR A 232 -1.60 7.29 6.46
CA THR A 232 -2.62 6.39 5.90
C THR A 232 -3.92 6.50 6.69
N ILE A 233 -5.04 6.60 5.97
CA ILE A 233 -6.38 6.64 6.60
C ILE A 233 -6.58 5.39 7.46
N GLY A 234 -6.82 5.59 8.74
CA GLY A 234 -7.01 4.54 9.74
C GLY A 234 -5.81 4.28 10.64
N ALA A 235 -4.67 4.93 10.39
CA ALA A 235 -3.58 5.00 11.34
C ALA A 235 -3.97 5.86 12.56
N THR A 236 -3.31 5.61 13.68
CA THR A 236 -3.52 6.41 14.89
C THR A 236 -2.83 7.76 14.73
N ASN A 237 -3.55 8.86 14.90
CA ASN A 237 -3.04 10.22 14.74
C ASN A 237 -2.15 10.37 13.49
N PRO A 238 -2.70 10.13 12.29
CA PRO A 238 -1.92 10.18 11.06
C PRO A 238 -1.44 11.60 10.78
N ASP A 239 -0.20 11.72 10.32
CA ASP A 239 0.35 12.96 9.79
C ASP A 239 0.35 12.93 8.26
N PHE A 240 -0.42 13.81 7.65
CA PHE A 240 -0.45 14.01 6.20
C PHE A 240 0.66 14.97 5.73
N PHE A 241 1.33 15.64 6.66
CA PHE A 241 2.40 16.63 6.39
C PHE A 241 3.70 16.33 7.18
N PRO A 242 4.29 15.13 7.10
CA PRO A 242 5.32 14.61 8.03
C PRO A 242 6.67 15.34 8.01
N ASN A 243 6.74 16.48 7.40
CA ASN A 243 7.91 17.37 7.41
C ASN A 243 7.52 18.81 7.73
N ASN A 244 6.31 19.02 8.25
CA ASN A 244 5.83 20.36 8.57
C ASN A 244 5.11 20.41 9.91
N ILE A 245 5.85 20.63 10.96
CA ILE A 245 5.42 20.72 12.35
C ILE A 245 4.15 21.57 12.61
N ALA A 246 3.73 22.38 11.63
CA ALA A 246 2.57 23.25 11.76
C ALA A 246 1.27 22.60 11.31
N ALA A 247 1.31 21.47 10.66
CA ALA A 247 0.14 20.82 10.04
C ALA A 247 0.26 19.30 10.08
N ALA A 248 -0.82 18.60 10.39
CA ALA A 248 -0.88 17.14 10.40
C ALA A 248 -2.16 16.57 9.77
N GLU A 249 -3.29 17.23 9.93
CA GLU A 249 -4.60 16.71 9.50
C GLU A 249 -5.01 17.24 8.12
N ASP A 250 -5.46 16.32 7.27
CA ASP A 250 -6.03 16.54 5.95
C ASP A 250 -7.07 15.43 5.70
N ASN A 251 -8.33 15.71 6.01
CA ASN A 251 -9.38 14.68 6.02
C ASN A 251 -9.87 14.25 4.64
N ASP A 252 -9.72 15.10 3.64
CA ASP A 252 -10.14 14.82 2.27
C ASP A 252 -8.97 14.58 1.31
N THR A 253 -7.74 14.76 1.82
CA THR A 253 -6.50 14.48 1.12
C THR A 253 -6.26 15.32 -0.13
N ASP A 254 -6.64 16.57 -0.07
CA ASP A 254 -6.43 17.51 -1.17
C ASP A 254 -5.10 18.29 -1.09
N GLY A 255 -4.40 18.12 0.04
CA GLY A 255 -3.07 18.72 0.28
C GLY A 255 -3.12 20.06 1.02
N TYR A 256 -4.28 20.48 1.47
CA TYR A 256 -4.45 21.61 2.37
C TYR A 256 -4.79 21.13 3.78
N PRO A 257 -4.10 21.60 4.81
CA PRO A 257 -4.38 21.16 6.17
C PRO A 257 -5.71 21.72 6.69
N ASP A 258 -6.50 20.85 7.34
CA ASP A 258 -7.76 21.25 7.97
C ASP A 258 -7.58 22.26 9.09
N ARG A 259 -6.47 22.12 9.80
CA ARG A 259 -6.13 23.00 10.95
C ARG A 259 -4.62 22.98 11.23
N TRP A 260 -4.17 24.02 11.91
CA TRP A 260 -2.80 24.07 12.43
C TRP A 260 -2.65 23.23 13.69
N THR A 261 -1.48 22.62 13.86
CA THR A 261 -1.07 21.97 15.09
C THR A 261 -0.83 22.98 16.21
N SER A 262 -0.60 22.51 17.45
CA SER A 262 -0.25 23.37 18.58
C SER A 262 1.11 24.06 18.42
N GLU A 263 1.96 23.54 17.54
CA GLU A 263 3.32 24.02 17.26
C GLU A 263 3.37 25.14 16.23
N TYR A 264 2.24 25.46 15.59
CA TYR A 264 2.15 26.59 14.67
C TYR A 264 2.42 27.92 15.37
N ASN A 265 3.35 28.70 14.84
CA ASN A 265 3.78 29.97 15.41
C ASN A 265 3.58 31.19 14.51
N GLY A 266 2.83 31.02 13.41
CA GLY A 266 2.54 32.09 12.43
C GLY A 266 3.59 32.24 11.33
N SER A 267 4.68 31.45 11.36
CA SER A 267 5.75 31.55 10.36
C SER A 267 6.36 30.21 9.93
N ASN A 268 6.00 29.10 10.59
CA ASN A 268 6.58 27.77 10.34
C ASN A 268 5.72 26.85 9.43
N ALA A 269 4.68 27.39 8.80
CA ALA A 269 3.83 26.64 7.89
C ALA A 269 4.47 26.29 6.53
N LEU A 270 5.67 26.79 6.25
CA LEU A 270 6.46 26.51 5.03
C LEU A 270 5.69 26.74 3.70
N GLY A 271 4.72 27.63 3.71
CA GLY A 271 3.91 27.99 2.54
C GLY A 271 2.57 27.24 2.45
N LEU A 272 2.26 26.37 3.38
CA LEU A 272 0.91 25.80 3.50
C LEU A 272 -0.07 26.90 3.91
N VAL A 273 -1.30 26.75 3.48
CA VAL A 273 -2.46 27.53 3.86
C VAL A 273 -3.56 26.59 4.33
N LEU A 274 -4.42 27.05 5.23
CA LEU A 274 -5.52 26.22 5.70
C LEU A 274 -6.50 25.92 4.57
N ASP A 275 -7.07 24.73 4.64
CA ASP A 275 -8.20 24.33 3.85
C ASP A 275 -9.44 25.15 4.22
N GLY A 276 -10.08 25.68 3.19
CA GLY A 276 -11.32 26.42 3.33
C GLY A 276 -12.56 25.54 3.34
N CYS A 277 -12.45 24.30 2.87
CA CYS A 277 -13.53 23.32 2.76
C CYS A 277 -13.19 21.96 3.41
N PRO A 278 -12.76 21.93 4.70
CA PRO A 278 -12.28 20.72 5.36
C PRO A 278 -13.24 19.52 5.20
N GLY A 279 -12.74 18.46 4.61
CA GLY A 279 -13.53 17.24 4.36
C GLY A 279 -14.31 17.22 3.05
N VAL A 280 -14.04 18.16 2.14
CA VAL A 280 -14.55 18.15 0.76
C VAL A 280 -13.42 18.46 -0.19
N PHE A 281 -12.79 17.43 -0.75
CA PHE A 281 -11.68 17.55 -1.69
C PHE A 281 -11.87 18.69 -2.70
N GLY A 282 -10.88 19.57 -2.82
CA GLY A 282 -10.89 20.70 -3.73
C GLY A 282 -9.51 21.07 -4.27
N THR A 283 -9.52 21.81 -5.36
CA THR A 283 -8.31 22.24 -6.07
C THR A 283 -8.16 23.75 -6.13
N SER A 284 -9.15 24.48 -5.60
CA SER A 284 -9.13 25.93 -5.63
C SER A 284 -7.95 26.52 -4.85
N THR A 285 -7.45 27.63 -5.34
CA THR A 285 -6.40 28.44 -4.71
C THR A 285 -6.86 29.83 -4.33
N ASN A 286 -8.01 30.25 -4.86
CA ASN A 286 -8.61 31.58 -4.67
C ASN A 286 -10.12 31.47 -4.49
N PRO A 287 -10.75 32.40 -3.80
CA PRO A 287 -10.15 33.14 -2.69
C PRO A 287 -9.97 32.26 -1.47
N VAL A 288 -10.55 31.06 -1.53
CA VAL A 288 -10.56 30.05 -0.46
C VAL A 288 -9.88 28.79 -1.00
N PRO A 289 -8.66 28.46 -0.54
CA PRO A 289 -7.94 27.25 -0.96
C PRO A 289 -8.65 25.97 -0.51
N GLY A 290 -8.45 24.86 -1.26
CA GLY A 290 -8.95 23.54 -0.87
C GLY A 290 -10.46 23.33 -1.09
N CYS A 291 -11.13 24.23 -1.78
CA CYS A 291 -12.54 24.04 -2.12
C CYS A 291 -12.71 23.44 -3.53
N PRO A 292 -13.86 22.81 -3.80
CA PRO A 292 -14.17 22.30 -5.13
C PRO A 292 -14.05 23.39 -6.22
N ASP A 293 -13.30 23.05 -7.26
CA ASP A 293 -13.07 23.84 -8.45
C ASP A 293 -13.31 22.91 -9.64
N SER A 294 -14.38 23.16 -10.41
CA SER A 294 -14.87 22.20 -11.41
C SER A 294 -14.22 22.33 -12.78
N ASP A 295 -13.59 23.45 -13.05
CA ASP A 295 -12.96 23.73 -14.34
C ASP A 295 -11.46 24.01 -14.23
N ASP A 296 -10.92 23.90 -13.01
CA ASP A 296 -9.50 24.00 -12.69
C ASP A 296 -8.88 25.39 -13.01
N ASP A 297 -9.66 26.46 -12.88
CA ASP A 297 -9.14 27.83 -13.07
C ASP A 297 -8.52 28.43 -11.80
N GLY A 298 -8.70 27.73 -10.68
CA GLY A 298 -8.17 28.10 -9.37
C GLY A 298 -9.17 28.85 -8.50
N TRP A 299 -10.38 29.11 -8.94
CA TRP A 299 -11.46 29.69 -8.12
C TRP A 299 -12.38 28.59 -7.59
N ALA A 300 -12.78 28.75 -6.34
CA ALA A 300 -13.75 27.83 -5.76
C ALA A 300 -15.11 28.00 -6.44
N ASN A 301 -15.83 26.91 -6.73
CA ASN A 301 -17.13 26.91 -7.36
C ASN A 301 -18.17 27.89 -6.69
N THR A 302 -17.99 28.11 -5.38
CA THR A 302 -18.87 28.99 -4.59
C THR A 302 -18.61 30.48 -4.80
N ASP A 303 -17.41 30.79 -5.25
CA ASP A 303 -16.92 32.17 -5.46
C ASP A 303 -16.66 32.46 -6.95
N ASP A 304 -16.91 31.43 -7.78
CA ASP A 304 -16.82 31.50 -9.23
C ASP A 304 -18.19 31.71 -9.87
N ALA A 305 -18.30 32.76 -10.63
CA ALA A 305 -19.53 33.07 -11.39
C ALA A 305 -19.73 32.07 -12.55
N PHE A 306 -18.65 31.39 -13.02
CA PHE A 306 -18.68 30.51 -14.18
C PHE A 306 -18.02 29.16 -13.88
N PRO A 307 -18.51 28.33 -12.95
CA PRO A 307 -17.83 27.14 -12.40
C PRO A 307 -17.57 26.00 -13.40
N LEU A 308 -17.76 26.19 -14.66
CA LEU A 308 -17.53 25.25 -15.75
C LEU A 308 -16.78 25.90 -16.93
N ASP A 309 -16.25 27.09 -16.76
CA ASP A 309 -15.51 27.82 -17.78
C ASP A 309 -14.20 28.38 -17.23
N SER A 310 -13.14 27.60 -17.32
CA SER A 310 -11.80 27.92 -16.84
C SER A 310 -11.16 29.20 -17.42
N THR A 311 -11.88 29.94 -18.20
CA THR A 311 -11.45 31.24 -18.75
C THR A 311 -12.12 32.42 -18.10
N GLN A 312 -13.14 32.18 -17.29
CA GLN A 312 -13.96 33.18 -16.60
C GLN A 312 -14.21 32.76 -15.16
N TYR A 313 -14.13 33.69 -14.23
CA TYR A 313 -14.41 33.44 -12.81
C TYR A 313 -15.17 34.61 -12.13
N LEU A 314 -15.21 35.74 -12.77
CA LEU A 314 -15.83 36.94 -12.22
C LEU A 314 -16.89 37.49 -13.17
N ASP A 315 -18.01 37.89 -12.62
CA ASP A 315 -19.11 38.58 -13.26
C ASP A 315 -19.52 39.71 -12.28
N THR A 316 -18.98 40.90 -12.52
CA THR A 316 -19.08 41.98 -11.53
C THR A 316 -20.48 42.61 -11.48
N ASP A 317 -21.19 42.65 -12.60
CA ASP A 317 -22.52 43.25 -12.66
C ASP A 317 -23.68 42.23 -12.71
N GLY A 318 -23.32 40.91 -12.85
CA GLY A 318 -24.29 39.82 -12.73
C GLY A 318 -25.13 39.58 -13.98
N ASP A 319 -24.63 39.94 -15.15
CA ASP A 319 -25.38 39.81 -16.40
C ASP A 319 -25.13 38.48 -17.15
N GLY A 320 -24.19 37.66 -16.66
CA GLY A 320 -23.87 36.36 -17.20
C GLY A 320 -22.77 36.38 -18.27
N PHE A 321 -22.07 37.50 -18.45
CA PHE A 321 -20.85 37.61 -19.23
C PHE A 321 -19.65 37.77 -18.28
N GLY A 322 -18.49 37.27 -18.67
CA GLY A 322 -17.37 37.25 -17.76
C GLY A 322 -16.43 38.43 -17.92
N ASP A 323 -15.94 38.96 -16.82
CA ASP A 323 -15.05 40.12 -16.75
C ASP A 323 -13.73 39.96 -17.49
N ASN A 324 -13.28 38.70 -17.74
CA ASN A 324 -12.05 38.44 -18.46
C ASN A 324 -12.24 38.65 -19.96
N ALA A 325 -11.74 39.74 -20.45
CA ALA A 325 -11.82 40.14 -21.88
C ALA A 325 -11.12 39.13 -22.84
N GLN A 326 -10.36 38.15 -22.33
CA GLN A 326 -9.72 37.11 -23.12
C GLN A 326 -10.34 35.71 -22.92
N GLY A 327 -11.34 35.63 -22.07
CA GLY A 327 -12.11 34.41 -21.81
C GLY A 327 -13.21 34.16 -22.84
N ASN A 328 -13.97 33.10 -22.59
CA ASN A 328 -15.19 32.83 -23.37
C ASN A 328 -16.27 33.83 -23.00
N ASN A 329 -17.07 34.26 -23.98
CA ASN A 329 -18.14 35.23 -23.79
C ASN A 329 -17.72 36.41 -22.90
N PRO A 330 -16.68 37.15 -23.31
CA PRO A 330 -16.18 38.27 -22.51
C PRO A 330 -17.21 39.38 -22.44
N ASP A 331 -17.24 40.04 -21.30
CA ASP A 331 -18.00 41.25 -21.10
C ASP A 331 -17.22 42.48 -21.57
N ASP A 332 -17.76 43.23 -22.51
CA ASP A 332 -17.18 44.48 -22.96
C ASP A 332 -17.49 45.65 -22.00
N CYS A 333 -18.48 45.48 -21.08
CA CYS A 333 -18.91 46.48 -20.10
C CYS A 333 -18.98 45.93 -18.66
N PRO A 334 -17.92 45.41 -18.05
CA PRO A 334 -17.90 44.60 -16.81
C PRO A 334 -18.45 45.27 -15.54
N TYR A 335 -19.01 46.42 -15.62
CA TYR A 335 -19.61 47.19 -14.51
C TYR A 335 -21.01 47.71 -14.84
N GLN A 336 -21.58 47.28 -15.95
CA GLN A 336 -22.88 47.74 -16.41
C GLN A 336 -23.65 46.57 -16.98
N PHE A 337 -24.62 46.09 -16.24
CA PHE A 337 -25.50 45.00 -16.64
C PHE A 337 -26.02 45.19 -18.09
N GLY A 338 -25.78 44.20 -18.92
CA GLY A 338 -26.06 44.29 -20.33
C GLY A 338 -26.66 43.02 -20.95
N VAL A 339 -26.54 42.90 -22.25
CA VAL A 339 -27.12 41.80 -23.05
C VAL A 339 -26.16 41.38 -24.16
N VAL A 340 -26.41 40.20 -24.78
CA VAL A 340 -25.58 39.65 -25.87
C VAL A 340 -25.40 40.59 -27.06
N ASP A 341 -26.41 41.39 -27.38
CA ASP A 341 -26.44 42.32 -28.50
C ASP A 341 -26.38 43.79 -28.02
N GLY A 342 -25.67 44.04 -26.93
CA GLY A 342 -25.50 45.40 -26.40
C GLY A 342 -24.91 46.37 -27.43
N THR A 343 -25.16 47.65 -27.27
CA THR A 343 -24.81 48.65 -28.30
C THR A 343 -23.29 48.83 -28.44
N ASP A 344 -22.56 48.73 -27.34
CA ASP A 344 -21.09 48.90 -27.31
C ASP A 344 -20.34 47.58 -27.31
N GLY A 345 -21.05 46.46 -27.31
CA GLY A 345 -20.48 45.11 -27.30
C GLY A 345 -21.32 44.09 -26.53
N VAL A 346 -20.80 42.87 -26.37
CA VAL A 346 -21.42 41.82 -25.56
C VAL A 346 -21.35 42.24 -24.10
N GLY A 347 -22.41 42.00 -23.33
CA GLY A 347 -22.47 42.43 -21.93
C GLY A 347 -22.64 43.93 -21.75
N CYS A 348 -22.93 44.70 -22.82
CA CYS A 348 -23.20 46.10 -22.69
C CYS A 348 -24.71 46.38 -22.73
N PRO A 349 -25.17 47.48 -22.13
CA PRO A 349 -26.57 47.91 -22.21
C PRO A 349 -27.02 48.20 -23.65
N LEU A 350 -28.26 47.93 -23.99
CA LEU A 350 -28.87 48.49 -25.19
C LEU A 350 -29.03 50.02 -25.04
N VAL A 351 -28.83 50.78 -26.12
CA VAL A 351 -28.92 52.26 -26.10
C VAL A 351 -30.35 52.81 -25.84
N ASN A 352 -31.31 51.93 -25.69
CA ASN A 352 -32.62 52.29 -25.12
C ASN A 352 -32.63 51.93 -23.62
N THR A 353 -31.78 52.55 -22.87
CA THR A 353 -31.63 52.37 -21.43
C THR A 353 -32.51 53.27 -20.64
N ASP A 354 -33.82 53.21 -20.89
CA ASP A 354 -34.78 53.72 -19.94
C ASP A 354 -35.04 52.68 -18.87
N ASP A 355 -34.15 52.57 -17.95
CA ASP A 355 -34.27 51.89 -16.64
C ASP A 355 -34.48 53.07 -15.64
N ASP A 356 -35.70 53.41 -15.44
CA ASP A 356 -36.08 54.66 -14.72
C ASP A 356 -35.79 54.54 -13.21
N ASP A 357 -35.76 53.32 -12.67
CA ASP A 357 -35.54 53.09 -11.26
C ASP A 357 -34.16 52.50 -10.97
N SER A 358 -33.43 52.13 -12.03
CA SER A 358 -32.05 51.62 -11.95
C SER A 358 -31.93 50.33 -11.14
N ASP A 359 -32.92 49.44 -11.27
CA ASP A 359 -32.95 48.14 -10.64
C ASP A 359 -32.26 47.02 -11.47
N GLY A 360 -31.87 47.35 -12.72
CA GLY A 360 -31.20 46.46 -13.65
C GLY A 360 -32.14 45.79 -14.66
N VAL A 361 -33.45 46.09 -14.62
CA VAL A 361 -34.44 45.62 -15.58
C VAL A 361 -34.99 46.85 -16.35
N TYR A 362 -34.95 46.77 -17.67
CA TYR A 362 -35.38 47.90 -18.50
C TYR A 362 -36.88 48.11 -18.43
N ASN A 363 -37.31 49.37 -18.54
CA ASN A 363 -38.74 49.83 -18.51
C ASN A 363 -39.66 49.02 -19.42
N ASP A 364 -39.17 48.48 -20.55
CA ASP A 364 -39.98 47.73 -21.53
C ASP A 364 -40.29 46.28 -21.13
N VAL A 365 -39.53 45.75 -20.22
CA VAL A 365 -39.72 44.39 -19.65
C VAL A 365 -39.94 44.42 -18.14
N ASP A 366 -39.75 45.56 -17.51
CA ASP A 366 -39.98 45.78 -16.09
C ASP A 366 -41.48 45.81 -15.77
N LEU A 367 -41.92 44.87 -14.93
CA LEU A 367 -43.28 44.75 -14.43
C LEU A 367 -43.50 45.55 -13.14
N CYS A 368 -42.44 45.98 -12.49
CA CYS A 368 -42.45 46.64 -11.19
C CYS A 368 -41.71 47.98 -11.18
N PRO A 369 -42.14 48.96 -12.03
CA PRO A 369 -41.45 50.21 -12.17
C PRO A 369 -41.43 51.03 -10.86
N GLY A 370 -40.23 51.35 -10.41
CA GLY A 370 -39.99 52.05 -9.16
C GLY A 370 -39.42 51.22 -8.05
N THR A 371 -38.80 50.09 -8.43
CA THR A 371 -38.01 49.25 -7.51
C THR A 371 -36.79 50.02 -6.99
N SER A 372 -36.48 49.85 -5.74
CA SER A 372 -35.33 50.52 -5.13
C SER A 372 -34.01 49.89 -5.62
N VAL A 373 -33.08 50.73 -6.09
CA VAL A 373 -31.71 50.29 -6.48
C VAL A 373 -30.95 49.52 -5.40
N PHE A 374 -31.45 49.47 -4.16
CA PHE A 374 -30.86 48.73 -3.04
C PHE A 374 -31.52 47.39 -2.78
N GLU A 375 -32.57 47.04 -3.53
CA GLU A 375 -33.27 45.77 -3.42
C GLU A 375 -32.83 44.82 -4.56
N SER A 376 -32.77 43.56 -4.30
CA SER A 376 -32.57 42.53 -5.32
C SER A 376 -33.91 42.25 -6.00
N VAL A 377 -33.91 42.22 -7.33
CA VAL A 377 -35.11 41.98 -8.16
C VAL A 377 -35.06 40.59 -8.82
N ASP A 378 -36.23 40.14 -9.24
CA ASP A 378 -36.36 38.98 -10.13
C ASP A 378 -36.16 39.35 -11.60
N ALA A 379 -36.43 38.40 -12.52
CA ALA A 379 -36.28 38.64 -13.97
C ALA A 379 -37.28 39.67 -14.55
N ASP A 380 -38.31 39.97 -13.81
CA ASP A 380 -39.39 40.90 -14.19
C ASP A 380 -39.26 42.30 -13.53
N GLY A 381 -38.13 42.57 -12.87
CA GLY A 381 -37.85 43.83 -12.19
C GLY A 381 -38.53 43.98 -10.81
N CYS A 382 -39.07 42.91 -10.28
CA CYS A 382 -39.83 42.96 -9.03
C CYS A 382 -38.99 42.57 -7.83
N ALA A 383 -38.93 43.41 -6.82
CA ALA A 383 -38.36 43.07 -5.52
C ALA A 383 -39.38 42.34 -4.63
N ASN A 384 -38.89 41.59 -3.66
CA ASN A 384 -39.76 40.93 -2.68
C ASN A 384 -40.68 41.89 -1.93
N SER A 385 -40.32 43.15 -1.84
CA SER A 385 -41.14 44.20 -1.25
C SER A 385 -42.36 44.58 -2.12
N GLN A 386 -42.34 44.17 -3.40
CA GLN A 386 -43.41 44.49 -4.38
C GLN A 386 -44.23 43.25 -4.76
N LEU A 387 -43.71 42.07 -4.49
CA LEU A 387 -44.38 40.80 -4.70
C LEU A 387 -45.20 40.39 -3.50
N ASP A 388 -46.31 39.68 -3.77
CA ASP A 388 -47.18 39.05 -2.79
C ASP A 388 -47.60 37.71 -3.40
N ASP A 389 -46.86 36.64 -3.06
CA ASP A 389 -46.97 35.34 -3.73
C ASP A 389 -48.21 34.56 -3.35
N ASP A 390 -48.82 34.87 -2.21
CA ASP A 390 -50.02 34.17 -1.73
C ASP A 390 -51.28 35.06 -1.70
N ASP A 391 -51.17 36.32 -2.22
CA ASP A 391 -52.24 37.28 -2.34
C ASP A 391 -52.94 37.59 -0.99
N ASP A 392 -52.20 37.65 0.10
CA ASP A 392 -52.72 37.95 1.42
C ASP A 392 -52.72 39.44 1.77
N GLY A 393 -52.03 40.25 0.93
CA GLY A 393 -51.94 41.70 1.03
C GLY A 393 -50.70 42.19 1.79
N ILE A 394 -49.78 41.30 2.16
CA ILE A 394 -48.48 41.62 2.73
C ILE A 394 -47.43 41.22 1.71
N SER A 395 -46.41 42.03 1.51
CA SER A 395 -45.36 41.73 0.54
C SER A 395 -44.46 40.59 1.03
N ASN A 396 -43.89 39.84 0.09
CA ASN A 396 -42.93 38.74 0.40
C ASN A 396 -41.77 39.20 1.29
N ALA A 397 -41.42 40.47 1.30
CA ALA A 397 -40.34 41.00 2.15
C ALA A 397 -40.74 41.15 3.61
N ASP A 398 -42.03 41.46 3.82
CA ASP A 398 -42.60 41.69 5.16
C ASP A 398 -43.39 40.47 5.67
N ASP A 399 -43.68 39.51 4.78
CA ASP A 399 -44.44 38.32 5.07
C ASP A 399 -43.59 37.27 5.78
N LEU A 400 -43.98 36.90 7.00
CA LEU A 400 -43.38 35.82 7.78
C LEU A 400 -44.11 34.47 7.56
N CYS A 401 -45.23 34.47 6.86
CA CYS A 401 -46.07 33.31 6.65
C CYS A 401 -46.39 33.06 5.15
N PRO A 402 -45.42 32.79 4.29
CA PRO A 402 -45.47 32.87 2.83
C PRO A 402 -46.35 31.81 2.13
N MET A 403 -47.37 31.31 2.77
CA MET A 403 -48.36 30.36 2.23
C MET A 403 -49.72 30.57 2.92
N THR A 404 -50.08 31.76 3.18
CA THR A 404 -51.40 32.09 3.73
C THR A 404 -52.49 31.85 2.71
N ALA A 405 -53.61 31.32 3.09
CA ALA A 405 -54.71 31.07 2.17
C ALA A 405 -55.28 32.38 1.62
N ALA A 406 -55.37 32.49 0.30
CA ALA A 406 -55.90 33.67 -0.35
C ALA A 406 -57.22 34.13 0.27
N LEU A 407 -57.35 35.44 0.61
CA LEU A 407 -58.48 36.05 1.30
C LEU A 407 -58.61 35.73 2.80
N ALA A 408 -57.65 35.11 3.41
CA ALA A 408 -57.57 35.00 4.88
C ALA A 408 -57.41 36.43 5.48
N VAL A 409 -57.83 36.57 6.72
CA VAL A 409 -57.58 37.81 7.49
C VAL A 409 -56.23 37.61 8.16
N VAL A 410 -55.25 38.44 7.77
CA VAL A 410 -53.86 38.32 8.28
C VAL A 410 -53.52 39.48 9.22
N ASP A 411 -52.50 39.26 10.04
CA ASP A 411 -51.90 40.32 10.84
C ASP A 411 -50.89 41.20 10.01
N ALA A 412 -50.13 42.03 10.68
CA ALA A 412 -49.16 42.90 10.02
C ALA A 412 -47.93 42.17 9.45
N ASP A 413 -47.75 40.90 9.81
CA ASP A 413 -46.64 40.04 9.45
C ASP A 413 -47.08 38.96 8.43
N GLY A 414 -48.26 39.07 7.80
CA GLY A 414 -48.77 38.15 6.79
C GLY A 414 -49.34 36.82 7.34
N CYS A 415 -49.50 36.73 8.62
CA CYS A 415 -49.90 35.46 9.22
C CYS A 415 -51.42 35.44 9.56
N SER A 416 -52.15 34.40 9.14
CA SER A 416 -53.51 34.16 9.52
C SER A 416 -53.59 33.60 10.95
N ASP A 417 -54.79 33.76 11.57
CA ASP A 417 -55.05 33.20 12.90
C ASP A 417 -54.79 31.66 12.97
N ASP A 418 -55.04 30.94 11.88
CA ASP A 418 -54.80 29.52 11.77
C ASP A 418 -53.30 29.19 11.79
N GLN A 419 -52.45 29.94 11.07
CA GLN A 419 -51.00 29.77 11.07
C GLN A 419 -50.38 30.18 12.41
N LEU A 420 -50.90 31.28 13.01
CA LEU A 420 -50.40 31.77 14.29
C LEU A 420 -50.71 30.82 15.48
N THR A 421 -51.73 29.98 15.33
CA THR A 421 -52.16 29.00 16.36
C THR A 421 -51.80 27.58 16.05
N GLN A 422 -51.01 27.35 15.01
CA GLN A 422 -50.50 26.03 14.69
C GLN A 422 -49.54 25.56 15.78
N ASP A 423 -49.76 24.32 16.23
CA ASP A 423 -48.99 23.59 17.23
C ASP A 423 -48.85 22.19 16.67
N THR A 424 -47.74 21.98 15.91
CA THR A 424 -47.54 20.77 15.11
C THR A 424 -47.30 19.51 15.98
N ASP A 425 -46.68 19.67 17.12
CA ASP A 425 -46.39 18.56 18.04
C ASP A 425 -47.37 18.46 19.21
N ASN A 426 -48.30 19.41 19.28
CA ASN A 426 -49.37 19.47 20.31
C ASN A 426 -48.85 19.57 21.75
N ASP A 427 -47.75 20.25 21.97
CA ASP A 427 -47.18 20.46 23.30
C ASP A 427 -47.79 21.68 24.05
N GLY A 428 -48.58 22.45 23.38
CA GLY A 428 -49.24 23.66 23.90
C GLY A 428 -48.46 24.94 23.74
N VAL A 429 -47.35 24.89 22.98
CA VAL A 429 -46.58 26.02 22.52
C VAL A 429 -46.79 26.13 21.00
N TYR A 430 -47.22 27.25 20.53
CA TYR A 430 -47.39 27.41 19.07
C TYR A 430 -46.08 27.40 18.35
N ASP A 431 -46.01 26.81 17.13
CA ASP A 431 -44.79 26.58 16.31
C ASP A 431 -43.89 27.80 16.23
N ARG A 432 -44.45 29.00 16.15
CA ARG A 432 -43.69 30.26 16.10
C ARG A 432 -42.89 30.61 17.37
N PHE A 433 -43.23 30.01 18.49
CA PHE A 433 -42.57 30.19 19.78
C PHE A 433 -41.84 28.91 20.23
N ASP A 434 -42.04 27.84 19.50
CA ASP A 434 -41.43 26.53 19.80
C ASP A 434 -40.07 26.41 19.09
N LEU A 435 -39.05 26.13 19.89
CA LEU A 435 -37.69 25.85 19.41
C LEU A 435 -37.49 24.38 19.05
N CYS A 436 -38.51 23.52 19.25
CA CYS A 436 -38.43 22.06 19.14
C CYS A 436 -39.57 21.45 18.30
N SER A 437 -40.28 22.22 17.49
CA SER A 437 -41.42 21.82 16.64
C SER A 437 -41.13 20.68 15.66
#